data_ef751b50cb44030c758bd88b9c876d7a
#
_entry.id   ef751b50cb44030c758bd88b9c876d7a
#
_cell.length_a   1.000
_cell.length_b   1.000
_cell.length_c   1.000
_cell.angle_alpha   90.00
_cell.angle_beta   90.00
_cell.angle_gamma   90.00
#
_symmetry.space_group_name_H-M   'P 1'
#
loop_
_entity.id
_entity.type
_entity.pdbx_description
1 polymer ?
#
loop_
_entity_poly.entity_id
_entity_poly.type
_entity_poly.pdbx_seq_one_letter_code
_entity_poly.pdbx_strand_id
1 'polypeptide(L)'
;TYAASNAKFKYLWKQIADHFKNYSEKLVFEGYNEMLTGSDGSAQWNTPNNEANLDYINKYAQDFVDAVRSTGGKNKYRNLIVTTYAASPIEKNLQKLVIPTDPCGNQSHLAVEVHTYAPYDWVNTYNKHWTAECKREITNMFALLKKYIMDQGYPVVIGEYGSNGKGEVTINKNSTHEEKLEAGKQASDMTTLCKQYNAAAFYWMGIVDGNDRKESSFKWSMEEVADAIVNAAK
;
A
#
# COMPACT_ATOMS: atom_id res chain seq x y z
N THR A 1 17.99 1.18 15.06
CA THR A 1 17.54 2.57 15.29
C THR A 1 17.74 3.40 14.03
N TYR A 2 16.96 4.47 13.84
CA TYR A 2 17.12 5.39 12.71
C TYR A 2 18.58 5.87 12.57
N ALA A 3 19.20 6.33 13.68
CA ALA A 3 20.58 6.81 13.67
C ALA A 3 21.61 5.77 13.18
N ALA A 4 21.37 4.49 13.40
CA ALA A 4 22.26 3.42 12.96
C ALA A 4 22.06 3.00 11.49
N SER A 5 20.91 3.30 10.89
CA SER A 5 20.48 2.74 9.60
C SER A 5 20.29 3.77 8.50
N ASN A 6 20.04 5.04 8.84
CA ASN A 6 19.68 6.07 7.84
C ASN A 6 20.78 6.32 6.80
N ALA A 7 22.05 6.29 7.19
CA ALA A 7 23.16 6.47 6.25
C ALA A 7 23.19 5.35 5.19
N LYS A 8 23.00 4.10 5.61
CA LYS A 8 22.93 2.95 4.70
C LYS A 8 21.68 3.03 3.80
N PHE A 9 20.53 3.42 4.36
CA PHE A 9 19.28 3.59 3.63
C PHE A 9 19.44 4.62 2.49
N LYS A 10 19.97 5.81 2.80
CA LYS A 10 20.26 6.86 1.80
C LYS A 10 21.24 6.40 0.74
N TYR A 11 22.30 5.71 1.15
CA TYR A 11 23.32 5.20 0.24
C TYR A 11 22.72 4.20 -0.75
N LEU A 12 21.88 3.26 -0.29
CA LEU A 12 21.22 2.28 -1.14
C LEU A 12 20.26 2.96 -2.13
N TRP A 13 19.43 3.88 -1.64
CA TRP A 13 18.50 4.61 -2.51
C TRP A 13 19.23 5.46 -3.55
N LYS A 14 20.33 6.07 -3.19
CA LYS A 14 21.15 6.83 -4.15
C LYS A 14 21.69 5.93 -5.27
N GLN A 15 22.15 4.72 -4.96
CA GLN A 15 22.60 3.77 -5.97
C GLN A 15 21.46 3.32 -6.91
N ILE A 16 20.33 2.94 -6.31
CA ILE A 16 19.13 2.54 -7.08
C ILE A 16 18.71 3.69 -7.99
N ALA A 17 18.56 4.87 -7.44
CA ALA A 17 18.11 6.04 -8.16
C ALA A 17 19.08 6.45 -9.28
N ASP A 18 20.39 6.41 -9.02
CA ASP A 18 21.39 6.73 -10.04
C ASP A 18 21.39 5.75 -11.21
N HIS A 19 21.23 4.46 -10.90
CA HIS A 19 21.10 3.41 -11.94
C HIS A 19 19.89 3.66 -12.85
N PHE A 20 18.75 4.00 -12.28
CA PHE A 20 17.49 4.16 -13.00
C PHE A 20 17.16 5.60 -13.42
N LYS A 21 18.07 6.56 -13.26
CA LYS A 21 17.79 7.99 -13.45
C LYS A 21 17.31 8.39 -14.85
N ASN A 22 17.63 7.58 -15.87
CA ASN A 22 17.24 7.83 -17.26
C ASN A 22 16.01 7.03 -17.70
N TYR A 23 15.49 6.14 -16.86
CA TYR A 23 14.26 5.39 -17.15
C TYR A 23 13.05 6.31 -17.17
N SER A 24 12.01 5.92 -17.93
CA SER A 24 10.81 6.75 -18.09
C SER A 24 10.06 6.99 -16.78
N GLU A 25 9.16 7.96 -16.80
CA GLU A 25 8.27 8.31 -15.69
C GLU A 25 7.29 7.19 -15.29
N LYS A 26 7.15 6.16 -16.13
CA LYS A 26 6.35 4.97 -15.80
C LYS A 26 7.00 4.11 -14.71
N LEU A 27 8.30 4.28 -14.49
CA LEU A 27 8.96 3.67 -13.34
C LEU A 27 8.75 4.58 -12.12
N VAL A 28 8.03 4.08 -11.15
CA VAL A 28 7.77 4.72 -9.86
C VAL A 28 8.67 4.09 -8.80
N PHE A 29 9.12 4.85 -7.83
CA PHE A 29 9.86 4.33 -6.69
C PHE A 29 9.00 4.42 -5.43
N GLU A 30 9.00 3.34 -4.67
CA GLU A 30 8.45 3.25 -3.33
C GLU A 30 9.57 3.14 -2.32
N GLY A 31 9.55 3.96 -1.27
CA GLY A 31 10.68 4.15 -0.37
C GLY A 31 10.97 2.93 0.50
N TYR A 32 9.94 2.30 0.99
CA TYR A 32 9.97 1.14 1.90
C TYR A 32 8.58 0.54 1.99
N ASN A 33 8.51 -0.75 2.30
CA ASN A 33 7.25 -1.47 2.48
C ASN A 33 6.60 -1.13 3.86
N GLU A 34 6.41 -2.09 4.72
CA GLU A 34 5.78 -1.97 6.03
C GLU A 34 6.83 -1.78 7.14
N MET A 35 7.53 -0.65 7.12
CA MET A 35 8.57 -0.39 8.13
C MET A 35 7.93 -0.17 9.49
N LEU A 36 8.30 -1.02 10.45
CA LEU A 36 7.77 -1.02 11.80
C LEU A 36 8.84 -1.36 12.84
N THR A 37 8.51 -1.24 14.12
CA THR A 37 9.37 -1.61 15.25
C THR A 37 8.98 -2.97 15.83
N GLY A 38 9.93 -3.60 16.53
CA GLY A 38 9.75 -4.91 17.15
C GLY A 38 10.49 -5.99 16.37
N SER A 39 11.74 -6.26 16.73
CA SER A 39 12.58 -7.29 16.12
C SER A 39 12.57 -8.62 16.89
N ASP A 40 11.91 -8.68 18.03
CA ASP A 40 11.90 -9.77 19.01
C ASP A 40 10.57 -10.53 19.09
N GLY A 41 9.74 -10.44 18.05
CA GLY A 41 8.39 -11.01 18.01
C GLY A 41 7.30 -10.07 18.58
N SER A 42 7.68 -8.88 19.05
CA SER A 42 6.76 -7.83 19.53
C SER A 42 6.37 -6.84 18.45
N ALA A 43 6.35 -7.26 17.17
CA ALA A 43 6.04 -6.40 16.03
C ALA A 43 4.72 -5.63 16.22
N GLN A 44 4.80 -4.32 16.11
CA GLN A 44 3.68 -3.41 16.37
C GLN A 44 3.07 -2.93 15.06
N TRP A 45 2.22 -3.77 14.49
CA TRP A 45 1.65 -3.57 13.15
C TRP A 45 0.71 -2.36 13.01
N ASN A 46 0.04 -1.97 14.08
CA ASN A 46 -0.96 -0.90 13.99
C ASN A 46 -0.36 0.47 14.32
N THR A 47 0.05 0.64 15.58
CA THR A 47 0.62 1.89 16.09
C THR A 47 1.76 1.54 17.04
N PRO A 48 2.90 2.21 16.97
CA PRO A 48 4.01 1.90 17.87
C PRO A 48 3.69 2.34 19.31
N ASN A 49 4.17 1.57 20.29
CA ASN A 49 4.10 1.95 21.70
C ASN A 49 4.91 3.23 21.97
N ASN A 50 6.03 3.39 21.27
CA ASN A 50 6.85 4.61 21.34
C ASN A 50 6.54 5.51 20.14
N GLU A 51 5.89 6.64 20.37
CA GLU A 51 5.52 7.60 19.31
C GLU A 51 6.70 8.17 18.54
N ALA A 52 7.91 8.19 19.11
CA ALA A 52 9.11 8.59 18.38
C ALA A 52 9.38 7.74 17.13
N ASN A 53 8.82 6.53 17.08
CA ASN A 53 8.93 5.68 15.89
C ASN A 53 8.12 6.20 14.69
N LEU A 54 7.06 6.97 14.92
CA LEU A 54 6.32 7.68 13.87
C LEU A 54 7.20 8.77 13.24
N ASP A 55 7.96 9.50 14.08
CA ASP A 55 8.90 10.51 13.59
C ASP A 55 10.04 9.88 12.78
N TYR A 56 10.48 8.67 13.12
CA TYR A 56 11.51 7.97 12.35
C TYR A 56 11.03 7.61 10.95
N ILE A 57 9.78 7.20 10.79
CA ILE A 57 9.20 6.94 9.46
C ILE A 57 9.20 8.22 8.63
N ASN A 58 8.77 9.35 9.20
CA ASN A 58 8.80 10.64 8.52
C ASN A 58 10.23 11.04 8.09
N LYS A 59 11.24 10.77 8.93
CA LYS A 59 12.65 11.00 8.59
C LYS A 59 13.14 10.11 7.46
N TYR A 60 12.76 8.81 7.45
CA TYR A 60 13.10 7.92 6.34
C TYR A 60 12.42 8.35 5.04
N ALA A 61 11.18 8.83 5.11
CA ALA A 61 10.48 9.37 3.96
C ALA A 61 11.23 10.56 3.35
N GLN A 62 11.69 11.51 4.17
CA GLN A 62 12.49 12.64 3.70
C GLN A 62 13.84 12.18 3.14
N ASP A 63 14.56 11.29 3.86
CA ASP A 63 15.84 10.73 3.40
C ASP A 63 15.72 10.04 2.03
N PHE A 64 14.61 9.33 1.79
CA PHE A 64 14.33 8.71 0.51
C PHE A 64 14.15 9.74 -0.61
N VAL A 65 13.30 10.74 -0.40
CA VAL A 65 13.06 11.80 -1.38
C VAL A 65 14.35 12.52 -1.71
N ASP A 66 15.11 12.94 -0.70
CA ASP A 66 16.38 13.64 -0.87
C ASP A 66 17.41 12.79 -1.64
N ALA A 67 17.54 11.52 -1.28
CA ALA A 67 18.46 10.60 -1.96
C ALA A 67 18.12 10.44 -3.44
N VAL A 68 16.86 10.25 -3.77
CA VAL A 68 16.40 10.09 -5.17
C VAL A 68 16.59 11.40 -5.95
N ARG A 69 16.10 12.52 -5.42
CA ARG A 69 16.19 13.83 -6.10
C ARG A 69 17.63 14.28 -6.34
N SER A 70 18.55 13.95 -5.43
CA SER A 70 19.98 14.30 -5.56
C SER A 70 20.66 13.69 -6.78
N THR A 71 20.13 12.62 -7.36
CA THR A 71 20.71 11.95 -8.53
C THR A 71 20.42 12.65 -9.86
N GLY A 72 19.46 13.56 -9.90
CA GLY A 72 19.11 14.34 -11.09
C GLY A 72 18.48 13.52 -12.21
N GLY A 73 18.68 13.92 -13.45
CA GLY A 73 18.06 13.26 -14.61
C GLY A 73 16.53 13.25 -14.49
N LYS A 74 15.88 12.16 -14.92
CA LYS A 74 14.42 12.01 -14.80
C LYS A 74 13.93 11.83 -13.36
N ASN A 75 14.85 11.53 -12.43
CA ASN A 75 14.50 11.43 -11.02
C ASN A 75 14.09 12.78 -10.40
N LYS A 76 14.38 13.90 -11.07
CA LYS A 76 13.87 15.22 -10.68
C LYS A 76 12.34 15.25 -10.56
N TYR A 77 11.66 14.51 -11.45
CA TYR A 77 10.19 14.53 -11.58
C TYR A 77 9.59 13.13 -11.51
N ARG A 78 10.37 12.13 -11.10
CA ARG A 78 9.87 10.77 -10.90
C ARG A 78 8.84 10.74 -9.77
N ASN A 79 7.72 10.06 -10.00
CA ASN A 79 6.75 9.83 -8.94
C ASN A 79 7.37 8.94 -7.86
N LEU A 80 7.27 9.38 -6.62
CA LEU A 80 7.76 8.70 -5.43
C LEU A 80 6.61 8.37 -4.51
N ILE A 81 6.65 7.21 -3.90
CA ILE A 81 5.65 6.74 -2.94
C ILE A 81 6.31 6.64 -1.57
N VAL A 82 5.70 7.24 -0.57
CA VAL A 82 6.06 7.11 0.84
C VAL A 82 4.91 6.48 1.61
N THR A 83 5.20 5.78 2.70
CA THR A 83 4.18 5.09 3.46
C THR A 83 4.08 5.63 4.89
N THR A 84 2.97 5.31 5.56
CA THR A 84 2.81 5.52 6.99
C THR A 84 3.62 4.48 7.78
N TYR A 85 3.65 4.59 9.11
CA TYR A 85 4.19 3.54 9.97
C TYR A 85 3.45 2.22 9.72
N ALA A 86 4.19 1.14 9.45
CA ALA A 86 3.68 -0.18 9.08
C ALA A 86 2.71 -0.15 7.87
N ALA A 87 2.81 0.85 7.00
CA ALA A 87 1.82 1.16 5.96
C ALA A 87 0.37 1.21 6.47
N SER A 88 0.15 1.41 7.77
CA SER A 88 -1.16 1.31 8.42
C SER A 88 -2.00 2.58 8.21
N PRO A 89 -3.30 2.44 7.80
CA PRO A 89 -4.22 3.56 7.62
C PRO A 89 -4.90 4.01 8.92
N ILE A 90 -4.43 3.56 10.09
CA ILE A 90 -5.00 3.94 11.38
C ILE A 90 -4.89 5.44 11.59
N GLU A 91 -5.96 6.07 12.05
CA GLU A 91 -6.07 7.53 12.19
C GLU A 91 -4.88 8.15 12.93
N LYS A 92 -4.39 7.53 14.01
CA LYS A 92 -3.22 8.01 14.76
C LYS A 92 -1.96 8.10 13.89
N ASN A 93 -1.73 7.12 13.02
CA ASN A 93 -0.57 7.12 12.12
C ASN A 93 -0.72 8.19 11.03
N LEU A 94 -1.94 8.36 10.50
CA LEU A 94 -2.25 9.40 9.52
C LEU A 94 -2.10 10.81 10.11
N GLN A 95 -2.52 11.03 11.36
CA GLN A 95 -2.36 12.32 12.07
C GLN A 95 -0.89 12.71 12.27
N LYS A 96 -0.01 11.74 12.40
CA LYS A 96 1.43 11.95 12.64
C LYS A 96 2.27 11.89 11.36
N LEU A 97 1.66 11.56 10.24
CA LEU A 97 2.36 11.57 8.95
C LEU A 97 2.77 12.99 8.58
N VAL A 98 4.06 13.16 8.33
CA VAL A 98 4.62 14.37 7.73
C VAL A 98 5.05 14.02 6.31
N ILE A 99 4.32 14.52 5.32
CA ILE A 99 4.67 14.29 3.92
C ILE A 99 5.97 15.05 3.63
N PRO A 100 6.97 14.40 2.99
CA PRO A 100 8.27 15.02 2.73
C PRO A 100 8.17 16.30 1.91
N THR A 101 9.07 17.21 2.17
CA THR A 101 9.32 18.33 1.26
C THR A 101 9.99 17.80 -0.01
N ASP A 102 9.38 18.06 -1.16
CA ASP A 102 9.98 17.70 -2.45
C ASP A 102 10.77 18.90 -2.98
N PRO A 103 12.10 18.78 -3.22
CA PRO A 103 12.92 19.85 -3.76
C PRO A 103 12.47 20.38 -5.13
N CYS A 104 11.70 19.61 -5.89
CA CYS A 104 11.15 20.10 -7.15
C CYS A 104 9.96 21.05 -6.96
N GLY A 105 9.47 21.22 -5.75
CA GLY A 105 8.36 22.13 -5.41
C GLY A 105 7.01 21.71 -5.96
N ASN A 106 6.88 20.48 -6.46
CA ASN A 106 5.66 19.96 -7.07
C ASN A 106 5.11 18.77 -6.26
N GLN A 107 4.05 19.01 -5.50
CA GLN A 107 3.40 18.01 -4.69
C GLN A 107 2.87 16.81 -5.49
N SER A 108 2.56 17.00 -6.79
CA SER A 108 2.03 15.95 -7.66
C SER A 108 3.01 14.80 -7.93
N HIS A 109 4.29 14.96 -7.57
CA HIS A 109 5.30 13.90 -7.73
C HIS A 109 5.49 13.03 -6.49
N LEU A 110 4.71 13.26 -5.43
CA LEU A 110 4.65 12.42 -4.24
C LEU A 110 3.26 11.80 -4.12
N ALA A 111 3.21 10.53 -3.73
CA ALA A 111 2.00 9.83 -3.32
C ALA A 111 2.22 9.19 -1.96
N VAL A 112 1.13 8.94 -1.24
CA VAL A 112 1.18 8.21 0.04
C VAL A 112 0.53 6.86 -0.14
N GLU A 113 1.22 5.82 0.32
CA GLU A 113 0.75 4.46 0.31
C GLU A 113 0.31 4.01 1.69
N VAL A 114 -0.73 3.19 1.71
CA VAL A 114 -1.15 2.41 2.87
C VAL A 114 -1.51 0.99 2.44
N HIS A 115 -1.37 0.04 3.36
CA HIS A 115 -1.88 -1.31 3.22
C HIS A 115 -3.12 -1.48 4.09
N THR A 116 -4.09 -2.24 3.60
CA THR A 116 -5.30 -2.50 4.37
C THR A 116 -5.85 -3.89 4.11
N TYR A 117 -6.06 -4.62 5.18
CA TYR A 117 -6.81 -5.87 5.17
C TYR A 117 -8.11 -5.71 5.98
N ALA A 118 -8.65 -4.47 5.94
CA ALA A 118 -9.86 -4.10 6.67
C ALA A 118 -11.14 -4.70 6.02
N PRO A 119 -12.09 -5.14 6.85
CA PRO A 119 -11.91 -5.37 8.27
C PRO A 119 -10.92 -6.49 8.50
N TYR A 120 -9.92 -6.26 9.37
CA TYR A 120 -8.92 -7.29 9.63
C TYR A 120 -9.60 -8.59 10.08
N ASP A 121 -9.19 -9.69 9.46
CA ASP A 121 -9.75 -11.02 9.75
C ASP A 121 -11.26 -11.18 9.43
N TRP A 122 -11.78 -10.41 8.45
CA TRP A 122 -13.19 -10.50 8.07
C TRP A 122 -13.60 -11.92 7.63
N VAL A 123 -12.65 -12.68 7.08
CA VAL A 123 -12.86 -14.07 6.61
C VAL A 123 -13.31 -14.97 7.77
N ASN A 124 -12.72 -14.81 8.96
CA ASN A 124 -13.14 -15.55 10.14
C ASN A 124 -14.31 -14.86 10.88
N THR A 125 -14.24 -13.53 11.03
CA THR A 125 -15.22 -12.76 11.79
C THR A 125 -16.62 -12.85 11.20
N TYR A 126 -16.74 -12.87 9.87
CA TYR A 126 -18.01 -12.92 9.15
C TYR A 126 -18.19 -14.24 8.36
N ASN A 127 -17.51 -15.31 8.79
CA ASN A 127 -17.60 -16.62 8.16
C ASN A 127 -17.45 -16.55 6.63
N LYS A 128 -16.44 -15.86 6.15
CA LYS A 128 -16.11 -15.59 4.74
C LYS A 128 -17.15 -14.77 3.97
N HIS A 129 -18.15 -14.19 4.61
CA HIS A 129 -19.11 -13.33 3.93
C HIS A 129 -18.67 -11.86 3.94
N TRP A 130 -18.70 -11.24 2.78
CA TRP A 130 -18.49 -9.80 2.63
C TRP A 130 -19.79 -9.05 2.92
N THR A 131 -19.87 -8.41 4.08
CA THR A 131 -21.11 -7.80 4.59
C THR A 131 -21.14 -6.28 4.38
N ALA A 132 -22.29 -5.66 4.68
CA ALA A 132 -22.43 -4.20 4.69
C ALA A 132 -21.52 -3.54 5.74
N GLU A 133 -21.25 -4.22 6.87
CA GLU A 133 -20.30 -3.77 7.89
C GLU A 133 -18.88 -3.71 7.33
N CYS A 134 -18.47 -4.76 6.60
CA CYS A 134 -17.15 -4.80 5.95
C CYS A 134 -16.98 -3.62 5.00
N LYS A 135 -17.98 -3.39 4.14
CA LYS A 135 -17.99 -2.24 3.24
C LYS A 135 -17.92 -0.90 3.96
N ARG A 136 -18.67 -0.75 5.06
CA ARG A 136 -18.68 0.48 5.87
C ARG A 136 -17.30 0.77 6.45
N GLU A 137 -16.57 -0.25 6.91
CA GLU A 137 -15.24 -0.08 7.49
C GLU A 137 -14.24 0.46 6.46
N ILE A 138 -14.19 -0.12 5.25
CA ILE A 138 -13.31 0.41 4.21
C ILE A 138 -13.74 1.81 3.73
N THR A 139 -15.05 2.10 3.72
CA THR A 139 -15.56 3.44 3.39
C THR A 139 -15.09 4.48 4.42
N ASN A 140 -15.14 4.14 5.71
CA ASN A 140 -14.64 5.00 6.78
C ASN A 140 -13.12 5.22 6.66
N MET A 141 -12.36 4.19 6.31
CA MET A 141 -10.93 4.32 6.04
C MET A 141 -10.66 5.33 4.91
N PHE A 142 -11.38 5.26 3.79
CA PHE A 142 -11.23 6.24 2.71
C PHE A 142 -11.57 7.67 3.15
N ALA A 143 -12.52 7.85 4.04
CA ALA A 143 -12.81 9.16 4.62
C ALA A 143 -11.62 9.71 5.43
N LEU A 144 -10.91 8.85 6.19
CA LEU A 144 -9.68 9.24 6.88
C LEU A 144 -8.54 9.56 5.91
N LEU A 145 -8.34 8.73 4.88
CA LEU A 145 -7.33 8.98 3.84
C LEU A 145 -7.60 10.30 3.10
N LYS A 146 -8.87 10.58 2.81
CA LYS A 146 -9.25 11.87 2.24
C LYS A 146 -8.86 13.01 3.17
N LYS A 147 -9.30 12.96 4.42
CA LYS A 147 -9.06 14.01 5.44
C LYS A 147 -7.58 14.32 5.65
N TYR A 148 -6.74 13.27 5.75
CA TYR A 148 -5.34 13.43 6.17
C TYR A 148 -4.33 13.48 5.02
N ILE A 149 -4.70 13.07 3.80
CA ILE A 149 -3.77 12.98 2.67
C ILE A 149 -4.34 13.69 1.44
N MET A 150 -5.52 13.27 0.95
CA MET A 150 -6.03 13.76 -0.34
C MET A 150 -6.44 15.23 -0.29
N ASP A 151 -6.99 15.72 0.83
CA ASP A 151 -7.34 17.14 1.01
C ASP A 151 -6.08 18.06 1.07
N GLN A 152 -4.89 17.48 1.25
CA GLN A 152 -3.61 18.16 1.11
C GLN A 152 -3.06 18.13 -0.34
N GLY A 153 -3.78 17.50 -1.28
CA GLY A 153 -3.41 17.42 -2.69
C GLY A 153 -2.52 16.23 -3.07
N TYR A 154 -2.34 15.24 -2.18
CA TYR A 154 -1.53 14.06 -2.48
C TYR A 154 -2.38 12.86 -2.89
N PRO A 155 -2.01 12.15 -3.98
CA PRO A 155 -2.63 10.89 -4.34
C PRO A 155 -2.41 9.81 -3.28
N VAL A 156 -3.36 8.88 -3.19
CA VAL A 156 -3.27 7.71 -2.31
C VAL A 156 -3.15 6.43 -3.14
N VAL A 157 -2.29 5.53 -2.67
CA VAL A 157 -2.14 4.17 -3.17
C VAL A 157 -2.51 3.20 -2.05
N ILE A 158 -3.40 2.26 -2.32
CA ILE A 158 -3.60 1.08 -1.48
C ILE A 158 -2.67 0.00 -2.03
N GLY A 159 -1.45 -0.08 -1.52
CA GLY A 159 -0.40 -0.94 -2.05
C GLY A 159 -0.67 -2.43 -1.85
N GLU A 160 -1.40 -2.75 -0.79
CA GLU A 160 -1.88 -4.10 -0.52
C GLU A 160 -3.28 -4.08 0.06
N TYR A 161 -4.14 -4.96 -0.47
CA TYR A 161 -5.42 -5.33 0.13
C TYR A 161 -5.81 -6.73 -0.30
N GLY A 162 -6.64 -7.41 0.47
CA GLY A 162 -7.09 -8.75 0.08
C GLY A 162 -7.91 -9.44 1.16
N SER A 163 -8.35 -10.66 0.84
CA SER A 163 -9.13 -11.53 1.71
C SER A 163 -8.21 -12.24 2.71
N ASN A 164 -7.92 -11.57 3.82
CA ASN A 164 -7.05 -12.10 4.86
C ASN A 164 -7.84 -12.73 6.00
N GLY A 165 -7.31 -13.79 6.56
CA GLY A 165 -7.86 -14.49 7.71
C GLY A 165 -6.78 -14.78 8.75
N LYS A 166 -7.21 -15.13 9.96
CA LYS A 166 -6.33 -15.47 11.05
C LYS A 166 -5.67 -16.83 10.83
N GLY A 167 -4.34 -16.88 10.93
CA GLY A 167 -3.58 -18.10 10.64
C GLY A 167 -3.59 -18.40 9.14
N GLU A 168 -3.90 -19.64 8.78
CA GLU A 168 -3.98 -20.08 7.38
C GLU A 168 -5.37 -19.88 6.74
N VAL A 169 -6.34 -19.36 7.47
CA VAL A 169 -7.68 -19.16 6.97
C VAL A 169 -7.71 -17.89 6.12
N THR A 170 -7.73 -18.09 4.82
CA THR A 170 -7.83 -17.02 3.81
C THR A 170 -8.72 -17.52 2.68
N ILE A 171 -9.29 -16.60 1.89
CA ILE A 171 -9.86 -16.97 0.61
C ILE A 171 -8.74 -16.91 -0.43
N ASN A 172 -8.47 -18.03 -1.09
CA ASN A 172 -7.37 -18.17 -2.03
C ASN A 172 -7.75 -19.11 -3.19
N LYS A 173 -6.79 -19.47 -4.03
CA LYS A 173 -6.98 -20.32 -5.20
C LYS A 173 -7.66 -21.67 -4.91
N ASN A 174 -7.52 -22.21 -3.70
CA ASN A 174 -8.08 -23.50 -3.28
C ASN A 174 -9.49 -23.35 -2.64
N SER A 175 -9.96 -22.14 -2.46
CA SER A 175 -11.31 -21.85 -1.93
C SER A 175 -12.39 -22.23 -2.93
N THR A 176 -13.62 -22.42 -2.44
CA THR A 176 -14.78 -22.68 -3.32
C THR A 176 -15.08 -21.47 -4.21
N HIS A 177 -15.85 -21.70 -5.28
CA HIS A 177 -16.29 -20.62 -6.14
C HIS A 177 -17.08 -19.54 -5.38
N GLU A 178 -17.98 -19.96 -4.48
CA GLU A 178 -18.78 -19.07 -3.64
C GLU A 178 -17.91 -18.20 -2.74
N GLU A 179 -16.89 -18.79 -2.10
CA GLU A 179 -15.93 -18.04 -1.28
C GLU A 179 -15.13 -17.02 -2.11
N LYS A 180 -14.70 -17.40 -3.32
CA LYS A 180 -14.00 -16.49 -4.23
C LYS A 180 -14.90 -15.34 -4.72
N LEU A 181 -16.21 -15.57 -4.88
CA LEU A 181 -17.17 -14.50 -5.15
C LEU A 181 -17.27 -13.50 -3.99
N GLU A 182 -17.17 -13.96 -2.73
CA GLU A 182 -17.13 -13.03 -1.59
C GLU A 182 -15.85 -12.16 -1.59
N ALA A 183 -14.69 -12.74 -1.92
CA ALA A 183 -13.47 -11.95 -2.14
C ALA A 183 -13.60 -11.00 -3.34
N GLY A 184 -14.33 -11.39 -4.37
CA GLY A 184 -14.69 -10.54 -5.50
C GLY A 184 -15.53 -9.33 -5.09
N LYS A 185 -16.49 -9.49 -4.15
CA LYS A 185 -17.26 -8.36 -3.60
C LYS A 185 -16.37 -7.34 -2.88
N GLN A 186 -15.42 -7.81 -2.05
CA GLN A 186 -14.40 -6.95 -1.44
C GLN A 186 -13.63 -6.16 -2.50
N ALA A 187 -13.11 -6.87 -3.50
CA ALA A 187 -12.32 -6.27 -4.56
C ALA A 187 -13.11 -5.25 -5.39
N SER A 188 -14.37 -5.53 -5.67
CA SER A 188 -15.30 -4.61 -6.35
C SER A 188 -15.54 -3.34 -5.55
N ASP A 189 -15.82 -3.45 -4.25
CA ASP A 189 -16.04 -2.29 -3.38
C ASP A 189 -14.76 -1.45 -3.23
N MET A 190 -13.59 -2.08 -3.06
CA MET A 190 -12.31 -1.39 -3.03
C MET A 190 -12.04 -0.63 -4.33
N THR A 191 -12.23 -1.27 -5.48
CA THR A 191 -12.02 -0.65 -6.79
C THR A 191 -12.99 0.52 -7.02
N THR A 192 -14.24 0.37 -6.61
CA THR A 192 -15.26 1.43 -6.69
C THR A 192 -14.86 2.65 -5.85
N LEU A 193 -14.39 2.42 -4.61
CA LEU A 193 -13.89 3.51 -3.75
C LEU A 193 -12.63 4.16 -4.35
N CYS A 194 -11.70 3.37 -4.89
CA CYS A 194 -10.53 3.92 -5.56
C CYS A 194 -10.92 4.84 -6.73
N LYS A 195 -11.89 4.43 -7.57
CA LYS A 195 -12.41 5.33 -8.63
C LYS A 195 -13.01 6.61 -8.07
N GLN A 196 -13.84 6.48 -7.03
CA GLN A 196 -14.51 7.63 -6.40
C GLN A 196 -13.51 8.64 -5.85
N TYR A 197 -12.41 8.18 -5.28
CA TYR A 197 -11.39 9.00 -4.62
C TYR A 197 -10.14 9.26 -5.47
N ASN A 198 -10.13 8.82 -6.73
CA ASN A 198 -8.97 8.91 -7.63
C ASN A 198 -7.70 8.31 -7.00
N ALA A 199 -7.85 7.15 -6.38
CA ALA A 199 -6.78 6.35 -5.78
C ALA A 199 -6.46 5.12 -6.64
N ALA A 200 -5.34 4.45 -6.38
CA ALA A 200 -4.99 3.17 -6.97
C ALA A 200 -5.01 2.07 -5.90
N ALA A 201 -5.27 0.82 -6.30
CA ALA A 201 -5.20 -0.32 -5.39
C ALA A 201 -4.58 -1.56 -6.04
N PHE A 202 -3.85 -2.33 -5.24
CA PHE A 202 -3.19 -3.56 -5.65
C PHE A 202 -3.65 -4.73 -4.78
N TYR A 203 -4.26 -5.74 -5.41
CA TYR A 203 -4.71 -6.92 -4.69
C TYR A 203 -3.53 -7.79 -4.29
N TRP A 204 -3.38 -8.06 -3.01
CA TRP A 204 -2.36 -8.92 -2.42
C TRP A 204 -2.99 -10.22 -1.94
N MET A 205 -2.55 -11.33 -2.41
CA MET A 205 -1.96 -11.74 -3.66
C MET A 205 -2.56 -13.08 -4.04
N GLY A 206 -2.11 -13.69 -5.14
CA GLY A 206 -2.57 -15.05 -5.49
C GLY A 206 -3.72 -15.06 -6.49
N ILE A 207 -3.99 -13.93 -7.18
CA ILE A 207 -4.91 -13.92 -8.32
C ILE A 207 -4.38 -14.80 -9.45
N VAL A 208 -3.05 -14.89 -9.56
CA VAL A 208 -2.37 -15.74 -10.54
C VAL A 208 -1.43 -16.71 -9.85
N ASP A 209 -1.55 -17.99 -10.16
CA ASP A 209 -0.62 -19.02 -9.65
C ASP A 209 0.81 -18.75 -10.18
N GLY A 210 1.80 -18.93 -9.31
CA GLY A 210 3.21 -18.75 -9.68
C GLY A 210 3.68 -19.65 -10.82
N ASN A 211 3.07 -20.81 -11.03
CA ASN A 211 3.33 -21.71 -12.15
C ASN A 211 2.73 -21.16 -13.45
N ASP A 212 1.55 -20.57 -13.40
CA ASP A 212 0.83 -20.02 -14.57
C ASP A 212 1.56 -18.82 -15.16
N ARG A 213 2.40 -18.13 -14.38
CA ARG A 213 3.24 -17.01 -14.88
C ARG A 213 4.31 -17.44 -15.87
N LYS A 214 4.66 -18.73 -15.90
CA LYS A 214 5.70 -19.29 -16.79
C LYS A 214 5.12 -19.87 -18.08
N GLU A 215 3.82 -20.02 -18.16
CA GLU A 215 3.14 -20.59 -19.31
C GLU A 215 2.80 -19.52 -20.34
N SER A 216 2.74 -19.95 -21.62
CA SER A 216 2.31 -19.07 -22.70
C SER A 216 0.82 -18.73 -22.65
N SER A 217 0.02 -19.49 -21.88
CA SER A 217 -1.38 -19.25 -21.62
C SER A 217 -1.56 -18.78 -20.18
N PHE A 218 -1.82 -17.49 -20.03
CA PHE A 218 -2.13 -16.88 -18.74
C PHE A 218 -3.48 -17.35 -18.21
N LYS A 219 -3.52 -17.81 -16.95
CA LYS A 219 -4.76 -18.21 -16.29
C LYS A 219 -4.89 -17.50 -14.94
N TRP A 220 -6.10 -17.09 -14.62
CA TRP A 220 -6.43 -16.59 -13.30
C TRP A 220 -6.67 -17.76 -12.33
N SER A 221 -6.04 -17.72 -11.17
CA SER A 221 -6.32 -18.67 -10.07
C SER A 221 -7.55 -18.26 -9.27
N MET A 222 -7.88 -16.96 -9.32
CA MET A 222 -9.07 -16.35 -8.72
C MET A 222 -9.73 -15.42 -9.74
N GLU A 223 -10.36 -16.03 -10.76
CA GLU A 223 -11.01 -15.31 -11.87
C GLU A 223 -12.13 -14.41 -11.36
N GLU A 224 -12.86 -14.85 -10.32
CA GLU A 224 -13.95 -14.11 -9.70
C GLU A 224 -13.49 -12.75 -9.14
N VAL A 225 -12.28 -12.71 -8.58
CA VAL A 225 -11.67 -11.48 -8.07
C VAL A 225 -11.18 -10.59 -9.22
N ALA A 226 -10.52 -11.19 -10.22
CA ALA A 226 -10.03 -10.45 -11.39
C ALA A 226 -11.20 -9.81 -12.16
N ASP A 227 -12.27 -10.54 -12.41
CA ASP A 227 -13.47 -10.05 -13.08
C ASP A 227 -14.16 -8.95 -12.27
N ALA A 228 -14.25 -9.12 -10.94
CA ALA A 228 -14.82 -8.09 -10.07
C ALA A 228 -14.05 -6.76 -10.14
N ILE A 229 -12.71 -6.81 -10.13
CA ILE A 229 -11.86 -5.63 -10.29
C ILE A 229 -12.08 -4.98 -11.65
N VAL A 230 -12.00 -5.77 -12.74
CA VAL A 230 -12.17 -5.26 -14.12
C VAL A 230 -13.53 -4.64 -14.32
N ASN A 231 -14.60 -5.27 -13.82
CA ASN A 231 -15.96 -4.78 -13.97
C ASN A 231 -16.20 -3.50 -13.14
N ALA A 232 -15.68 -3.40 -11.94
CA ALA A 232 -15.76 -2.19 -11.11
C ALA A 232 -14.92 -1.04 -11.67
N ALA A 233 -13.84 -1.34 -12.40
CA ALA A 233 -12.97 -0.35 -13.03
C ALA A 233 -13.58 0.32 -14.28
N LYS A 234 -14.52 -0.33 -14.96
CA LYS A 234 -15.27 0.25 -16.11
C LYS A 234 -16.20 1.36 -15.64
#